data_a13340148e14324a00b20956da8c14f1
#
_entry.id   a13340148e14324a00b20956da8c14f1
#
_cell.length_a   1.000
_cell.length_b   1.000
_cell.length_c   1.000
_cell.angle_alpha   90.00
_cell.angle_beta   90.00
_cell.angle_gamma   90.00
#
_symmetry.space_group_name_H-M   'P 1'
#
loop_
_entity.id
_entity.type
_entity.pdbx_description
1 polymer ?
#
loop_
_entity_poly.entity_id
_entity_poly.type
_entity_poly.pdbx_seq_one_letter_code
_entity_poly.pdbx_strand_id
1 'polypeptide(L)'
;MSGKQNLLILLLWMLTASVHAQHLHVDARIIDAKTGERLPFASVYISGQNSTISNAEGEFAIDADSTDVLRISYVGYKTVHLRAVDIGQEVLLSSEGEMLGEVVVLGTDYIINKVLERHKKEQKKYGKKKSNFFYRQVSKSNRQCTAFLESFFSAKSAYELSDLQLVTGRYVSVASHRTMNPTNYFTFAQIPLYSKPVRLLVGEQLVPLRKDYNRFFETDVEVISDGERRIYVLYFIPLNPNFWSVTARLFVDAKTFEVLRYQGYGNNDRVWHREHSGEEEPFAKRDIEPANYSFVVNYQHVNGFAEVQSVHFLVTYEHDGNRYETTGMMFNVADRFVKGKTTMTFSDNLMNEISKGKKNNDKHYDRKFWERLEIVKRTPVEDEVVELFERDNLFGVF
;
A
#
# COMPACT_ATOMS: atom_id res chain seq x y z
N MET A 1 50.18 33.73 34.20
CA MET A 1 49.47 32.43 34.05
C MET A 1 48.07 32.53 33.39
N SER A 2 47.66 33.67 32.83
CA SER A 2 46.24 33.84 32.39
C SER A 2 45.97 33.63 30.89
N GLY A 3 46.96 33.88 30.02
CA GLY A 3 46.71 33.82 28.58
C GLY A 3 46.52 32.40 28.00
N LYS A 4 47.22 31.39 28.51
CA LYS A 4 47.08 30.00 28.04
C LYS A 4 45.81 29.34 28.50
N GLN A 5 45.28 29.70 29.66
CA GLN A 5 43.99 29.19 30.15
C GLN A 5 42.80 29.76 29.35
N ASN A 6 42.85 31.05 29.01
CA ASN A 6 41.81 31.67 28.17
C ASN A 6 41.78 31.13 26.75
N LEU A 7 42.97 30.80 26.18
CA LEU A 7 43.07 30.16 24.84
C LEU A 7 42.47 28.74 24.88
N LEU A 8 42.70 28.00 25.95
CA LEU A 8 42.17 26.64 26.10
C LEU A 8 40.65 26.65 26.26
N ILE A 9 40.11 27.63 26.99
CA ILE A 9 38.66 27.81 27.15
C ILE A 9 38.04 28.24 25.83
N LEU A 10 38.66 29.11 25.05
CA LEU A 10 38.18 29.52 23.73
C LEU A 10 38.17 28.35 22.73
N LEU A 11 39.24 27.50 22.79
CA LEU A 11 39.29 26.27 21.99
C LEU A 11 38.24 25.25 22.40
N LEU A 12 37.98 25.12 23.71
CA LEU A 12 36.89 24.25 24.20
C LEU A 12 35.52 24.79 23.78
N TRP A 13 35.32 26.10 23.76
CA TRP A 13 34.08 26.73 23.29
C TRP A 13 33.87 26.59 21.78
N MET A 14 34.95 26.60 20.96
CA MET A 14 34.86 26.29 19.51
C MET A 14 34.58 24.83 19.25
N LEU A 15 34.97 23.89 20.10
CA LEU A 15 34.66 22.47 19.99
C LEU A 15 33.22 22.11 20.38
N THR A 16 32.52 23.02 21.11
CA THR A 16 31.09 22.87 21.39
C THR A 16 30.17 23.55 20.36
N ALA A 17 30.68 23.94 19.20
CA ALA A 17 29.83 24.24 18.06
C ALA A 17 29.09 22.93 17.71
N SER A 18 28.04 22.68 18.46
CA SER A 18 27.12 21.58 18.24
C SER A 18 26.71 21.64 16.78
N VAL A 19 27.09 20.66 16.00
CA VAL A 19 26.52 20.42 14.68
C VAL A 19 25.06 20.09 14.96
N HIS A 20 24.23 21.12 15.01
CA HIS A 20 22.77 20.91 15.02
C HIS A 20 22.44 20.38 13.63
N ALA A 21 22.12 19.11 13.57
CA ALA A 21 21.53 18.56 12.33
C ALA A 21 20.31 19.43 12.03
N GLN A 22 20.34 20.09 10.87
CA GLN A 22 19.21 20.90 10.43
C GLN A 22 18.09 19.96 10.03
N HIS A 23 16.97 20.08 10.72
CA HIS A 23 15.77 19.30 10.38
C HIS A 23 15.19 19.84 9.08
N LEU A 24 14.99 18.97 8.10
CA LEU A 24 14.52 19.26 6.75
C LEU A 24 13.19 18.55 6.53
N HIS A 25 12.26 19.24 5.91
CA HIS A 25 11.10 18.62 5.28
C HIS A 25 11.43 18.41 3.80
N VAL A 26 11.66 17.15 3.41
CA VAL A 26 11.97 16.76 2.03
C VAL A 26 10.66 16.48 1.32
N ASP A 27 10.39 17.25 0.26
CA ASP A 27 9.22 17.11 -0.61
C ASP A 27 9.70 16.97 -2.06
N ALA A 28 9.42 15.83 -2.69
CA ALA A 28 9.89 15.56 -4.04
C ALA A 28 8.97 14.56 -4.77
N ARG A 29 9.21 14.43 -6.08
CA ARG A 29 8.53 13.49 -6.98
C ARG A 29 9.51 12.46 -7.50
N ILE A 30 9.10 11.21 -7.57
CA ILE A 30 9.89 10.11 -8.14
C ILE A 30 9.40 9.84 -9.55
N ILE A 31 10.32 9.88 -10.52
CA ILE A 31 10.00 9.69 -11.93
C ILE A 31 11.00 8.72 -12.60
N ASP A 32 10.54 8.06 -13.66
CA ASP A 32 11.37 7.27 -14.55
C ASP A 32 12.32 8.19 -15.33
N ALA A 33 13.61 7.95 -15.24
CA ALA A 33 14.63 8.78 -15.88
C ALA A 33 14.58 8.75 -17.41
N LYS A 34 13.99 7.71 -18.01
CA LYS A 34 13.92 7.52 -19.47
C LYS A 34 12.62 8.04 -20.07
N THR A 35 11.50 7.76 -19.39
CA THR A 35 10.16 8.07 -19.92
C THR A 35 9.57 9.36 -19.34
N GLY A 36 10.08 9.83 -18.20
CA GLY A 36 9.48 10.92 -17.43
C GLY A 36 8.17 10.53 -16.72
N GLU A 37 7.79 9.26 -16.77
CA GLU A 37 6.58 8.78 -16.08
C GLU A 37 6.75 8.81 -14.57
N ARG A 38 5.68 9.16 -13.87
CA ARG A 38 5.64 9.16 -12.41
C ARG A 38 5.70 7.74 -11.88
N LEU A 39 6.45 7.52 -10.83
CA LEU A 39 6.58 6.22 -10.16
C LEU A 39 5.80 6.21 -8.85
N PRO A 40 4.51 5.82 -8.88
CA PRO A 40 3.70 5.73 -7.69
C PRO A 40 4.14 4.56 -6.82
N PHE A 41 4.01 4.73 -5.50
CA PHE A 41 4.25 3.70 -4.49
C PHE A 41 5.70 3.20 -4.42
N ALA A 42 6.64 4.04 -4.80
CA ALA A 42 8.05 3.80 -4.57
C ALA A 42 8.38 3.94 -3.08
N SER A 43 9.26 3.10 -2.58
CA SER A 43 9.67 3.09 -1.17
C SER A 43 10.73 4.14 -0.91
N VAL A 44 10.53 4.95 0.11
CA VAL A 44 11.47 5.95 0.62
C VAL A 44 11.79 5.60 2.07
N TYR A 45 13.04 5.37 2.39
CA TYR A 45 13.48 4.88 3.68
C TYR A 45 14.71 5.63 4.20
N ILE A 46 14.67 6.06 5.44
CA ILE A 46 15.80 6.61 6.20
C ILE A 46 16.26 5.55 7.20
N SER A 47 17.55 5.24 7.22
CA SER A 47 18.09 4.20 8.09
C SER A 47 17.72 4.42 9.56
N GLY A 48 17.06 3.43 10.12
CA GLY A 48 16.79 3.33 11.56
C GLY A 48 15.55 4.07 12.08
N GLN A 49 14.88 4.92 11.31
CA GLN A 49 13.85 5.78 11.91
C GLN A 49 12.57 5.98 11.11
N ASN A 50 12.64 6.41 9.85
CA ASN A 50 11.47 6.89 9.14
C ASN A 50 11.36 6.24 7.77
N SER A 51 10.13 6.02 7.32
CA SER A 51 9.86 5.54 5.98
C SER A 51 8.51 6.04 5.51
N THR A 52 8.41 6.26 4.21
CA THR A 52 7.16 6.58 3.52
C THR A 52 7.17 5.91 2.15
N ILE A 53 6.13 6.15 1.37
CA ILE A 53 6.02 5.77 -0.03
C ILE A 53 5.57 6.98 -0.84
N SER A 54 5.87 6.98 -2.14
CA SER A 54 5.25 7.98 -3.00
C SER A 54 3.75 7.71 -3.16
N ASN A 55 2.98 8.78 -3.30
CA ASN A 55 1.54 8.72 -3.54
C ASN A 55 1.21 8.29 -4.99
N ALA A 56 -0.05 8.33 -5.40
CA ALA A 56 -0.50 7.97 -6.73
C ALA A 56 0.08 8.89 -7.85
N GLU A 57 0.53 10.09 -7.47
CA GLU A 57 1.19 11.07 -8.35
C GLU A 57 2.71 10.97 -8.36
N GLY A 58 3.28 9.93 -7.71
CA GLY A 58 4.71 9.75 -7.55
C GLY A 58 5.37 10.69 -6.53
N GLU A 59 4.60 11.47 -5.77
CA GLU A 59 5.11 12.44 -4.83
C GLU A 59 5.28 11.84 -3.44
N PHE A 60 6.30 12.27 -2.72
CA PHE A 60 6.50 11.91 -1.32
C PHE A 60 6.94 13.11 -0.49
N ALA A 61 6.64 13.06 0.80
CA ALA A 61 7.18 13.96 1.78
C ALA A 61 7.69 13.17 2.98
N ILE A 62 8.81 13.59 3.55
CA ILE A 62 9.42 12.95 4.71
C ILE A 62 10.29 13.94 5.48
N ASP A 63 10.17 13.90 6.80
CA ASP A 63 11.06 14.65 7.67
C ASP A 63 12.39 13.91 7.87
N ALA A 64 13.50 14.62 7.71
CA ALA A 64 14.85 14.08 7.77
C ALA A 64 15.83 15.08 8.36
N ASP A 65 16.92 14.60 8.90
CA ASP A 65 18.05 15.47 9.24
C ASP A 65 18.93 15.71 8.00
N SER A 66 19.60 16.85 7.93
CA SER A 66 20.46 17.22 6.77
C SER A 66 21.55 16.19 6.45
N THR A 67 21.93 15.39 7.43
CA THR A 67 22.92 14.30 7.31
C THR A 67 22.33 12.97 6.93
N ASP A 68 21.00 12.82 6.97
CA ASP A 68 20.33 11.57 6.64
C ASP A 68 20.49 11.20 5.16
N VAL A 69 20.58 9.91 4.92
CA VAL A 69 20.60 9.33 3.57
C VAL A 69 19.29 8.61 3.32
N LEU A 70 18.57 9.09 2.33
CA LEU A 70 17.35 8.47 1.85
C LEU A 70 17.70 7.36 0.86
N ARG A 71 17.23 6.16 1.14
CA ARG A 71 17.23 5.05 0.20
C ARG A 71 15.88 5.05 -0.52
N ILE A 72 15.91 5.27 -1.83
CA ILE A 72 14.70 5.30 -2.67
C ILE A 72 14.77 4.14 -3.65
N SER A 73 13.75 3.29 -3.62
CA SER A 73 13.71 2.05 -4.40
C SER A 73 12.33 1.78 -5.00
N TYR A 74 12.35 1.22 -6.19
CA TYR A 74 11.17 0.73 -6.90
C TYR A 74 11.54 -0.57 -7.62
N VAL A 75 10.70 -1.59 -7.55
CA VAL A 75 11.01 -2.91 -8.13
C VAL A 75 11.22 -2.78 -9.65
N GLY A 76 12.35 -3.27 -10.15
CA GLY A 76 12.74 -3.15 -11.55
C GLY A 76 13.54 -1.86 -11.87
N TYR A 77 13.87 -1.05 -10.87
CA TYR A 77 14.66 0.17 -11.00
C TYR A 77 15.87 0.14 -10.07
N LYS A 78 16.95 0.78 -10.49
CA LYS A 78 18.13 0.92 -9.67
C LYS A 78 17.82 1.73 -8.41
N THR A 79 18.15 1.16 -7.25
CA THR A 79 18.04 1.85 -5.98
C THR A 79 19.00 3.03 -5.92
N VAL A 80 18.52 4.20 -5.48
CA VAL A 80 19.34 5.38 -5.27
C VAL A 80 19.49 5.70 -3.77
N HIS A 81 20.65 6.25 -3.42
CA HIS A 81 20.96 6.71 -2.07
C HIS A 81 21.34 8.19 -2.16
N LEU A 82 20.52 9.07 -1.61
CA LEU A 82 20.70 10.52 -1.70
C LEU A 82 20.69 11.12 -0.30
N ARG A 83 21.58 12.06 -0.02
CA ARG A 83 21.48 12.82 1.22
C ARG A 83 20.23 13.72 1.17
N ALA A 84 19.56 13.88 2.30
CA ALA A 84 18.36 14.68 2.39
C ALA A 84 18.54 16.09 1.82
N VAL A 85 19.70 16.71 2.07
CA VAL A 85 20.05 18.05 1.61
C VAL A 85 20.27 18.15 0.08
N ASP A 86 20.54 17.03 -0.58
CA ASP A 86 20.82 17.00 -2.04
C ASP A 86 19.56 16.66 -2.86
N ILE A 87 18.43 16.39 -2.23
CA ILE A 87 17.18 16.05 -2.91
C ILE A 87 16.52 17.34 -3.41
N GLY A 88 16.37 17.42 -4.73
CA GLY A 88 15.60 18.48 -5.39
C GLY A 88 14.12 18.13 -5.51
N GLN A 89 13.43 18.81 -6.43
CA GLN A 89 11.99 18.60 -6.67
C GLN A 89 11.68 17.22 -7.30
N GLU A 90 12.67 16.62 -7.99
CA GLU A 90 12.51 15.35 -8.68
C GLU A 90 13.66 14.41 -8.37
N VAL A 91 13.32 13.15 -8.16
CA VAL A 91 14.25 12.03 -8.03
C VAL A 91 14.09 11.11 -9.22
N LEU A 92 15.18 10.95 -9.99
CA LEU A 92 15.20 10.13 -11.18
C LEU A 92 15.60 8.70 -10.83
N LEU A 93 14.74 7.72 -11.14
CA LEU A 93 15.09 6.31 -11.08
C LEU A 93 15.30 5.77 -12.50
N SER A 94 16.39 5.06 -12.71
CA SER A 94 16.67 4.38 -13.98
C SER A 94 16.20 2.94 -13.92
N SER A 95 15.36 2.55 -14.88
CA SER A 95 15.10 1.14 -15.13
C SER A 95 16.31 0.55 -15.84
N GLU A 96 17.01 -0.36 -15.20
CA GLU A 96 18.03 -1.16 -15.91
C GLU A 96 17.31 -2.25 -16.70
N GLY A 97 16.62 -1.86 -17.77
CA GLY A 97 16.04 -2.77 -18.75
C GLY A 97 17.07 -3.34 -19.72
N GLU A 98 18.27 -3.66 -19.27
CA GLU A 98 19.10 -4.58 -20.04
C GLU A 98 18.50 -5.98 -19.87
N MET A 99 17.89 -6.48 -20.94
CA MET A 99 17.72 -7.91 -21.08
C MET A 99 19.13 -8.50 -20.97
N LEU A 100 19.42 -9.05 -19.80
CA LEU A 100 20.69 -9.72 -19.55
C LEU A 100 20.84 -10.78 -20.65
N GLY A 101 21.96 -10.74 -21.37
CA GLY A 101 22.30 -11.74 -22.39
C GLY A 101 22.11 -13.15 -21.82
N GLU A 102 22.05 -14.17 -22.68
CA GLU A 102 21.73 -15.56 -22.44
C GLU A 102 21.68 -16.01 -20.96
N VAL A 103 20.55 -15.76 -20.31
CA VAL A 103 20.29 -16.16 -18.91
C VAL A 103 19.58 -17.50 -18.96
N VAL A 104 20.10 -18.48 -18.25
CA VAL A 104 19.34 -19.71 -17.99
C VAL A 104 18.09 -19.33 -17.20
N VAL A 105 16.98 -19.22 -17.90
CA VAL A 105 15.67 -19.01 -17.29
C VAL A 105 15.23 -20.32 -16.68
N LEU A 106 15.07 -20.36 -15.37
CA LEU A 106 14.51 -21.51 -14.69
C LEU A 106 13.02 -21.64 -15.09
N GLY A 107 12.56 -22.86 -15.29
CA GLY A 107 11.15 -23.10 -15.62
C GLY A 107 10.21 -22.56 -14.53
N THR A 108 9.05 -22.05 -14.95
CA THR A 108 8.02 -21.46 -14.06
C THR A 108 7.67 -22.40 -12.89
N ASP A 109 7.55 -23.71 -13.14
CA ASP A 109 7.26 -24.73 -12.11
C ASP A 109 8.31 -24.72 -11.01
N TYR A 110 9.59 -24.64 -11.37
CA TYR A 110 10.68 -24.64 -10.39
C TYR A 110 10.61 -23.38 -9.52
N ILE A 111 10.43 -22.22 -10.14
CA ILE A 111 10.38 -20.95 -9.42
C ILE A 111 9.18 -20.94 -8.46
N ILE A 112 7.99 -21.30 -8.93
CA ILE A 112 6.78 -21.34 -8.10
C ILE A 112 6.95 -22.31 -6.94
N ASN A 113 7.49 -23.52 -7.17
CA ASN A 113 7.73 -24.48 -6.11
C ASN A 113 8.68 -23.92 -5.03
N LYS A 114 9.76 -23.23 -5.43
CA LYS A 114 10.69 -22.58 -4.49
C LYS A 114 10.03 -21.48 -3.66
N VAL A 115 9.21 -20.65 -4.29
CA VAL A 115 8.42 -19.62 -3.59
C VAL A 115 7.47 -20.26 -2.58
N LEU A 116 6.75 -21.32 -2.96
CA LEU A 116 5.82 -22.02 -2.09
C LEU A 116 6.52 -22.72 -0.92
N GLU A 117 7.68 -23.37 -1.16
CA GLU A 117 8.51 -23.99 -0.10
C GLU A 117 8.95 -22.94 0.92
N ARG A 118 9.45 -21.79 0.43
CA ARG A 118 9.87 -20.69 1.27
C ARG A 118 8.71 -20.15 2.10
N HIS A 119 7.59 -19.84 1.45
CA HIS A 119 6.36 -19.38 2.13
C HIS A 119 5.95 -20.34 3.25
N LYS A 120 5.87 -21.63 2.96
CA LYS A 120 5.47 -22.64 3.98
C LYS A 120 6.39 -22.63 5.20
N LYS A 121 7.70 -22.51 4.98
CA LYS A 121 8.71 -22.47 6.06
C LYS A 121 8.57 -21.21 6.90
N GLU A 122 8.44 -20.06 6.26
CA GLU A 122 8.42 -18.76 6.93
C GLU A 122 7.06 -18.47 7.59
N GLN A 123 5.96 -18.90 6.97
CA GLN A 123 4.62 -18.78 7.55
C GLN A 123 4.49 -19.51 8.89
N LYS A 124 5.14 -20.67 9.03
CA LYS A 124 5.18 -21.40 10.30
C LYS A 124 5.86 -20.57 11.40
N LYS A 125 6.89 -19.78 11.04
CA LYS A 125 7.69 -18.99 11.98
C LYS A 125 7.11 -17.61 12.25
N TYR A 126 6.62 -16.93 11.21
CA TYR A 126 6.28 -15.51 11.24
C TYR A 126 4.80 -15.20 11.05
N GLY A 127 3.98 -16.18 10.68
CA GLY A 127 2.56 -15.98 10.33
C GLY A 127 1.65 -15.43 11.44
N LYS A 128 2.18 -15.30 12.68
CA LYS A 128 1.47 -14.68 13.81
C LYS A 128 1.96 -13.26 14.10
N LYS A 129 3.01 -12.80 13.42
CA LYS A 129 3.56 -11.47 13.65
C LYS A 129 2.56 -10.43 13.18
N LYS A 130 2.33 -9.41 14.01
CA LYS A 130 1.45 -8.28 13.71
C LYS A 130 2.30 -7.03 13.49
N SER A 131 1.79 -6.16 12.61
CA SER A 131 2.31 -4.81 12.38
C SER A 131 1.16 -3.82 12.34
N ASN A 132 1.44 -2.55 12.54
CA ASN A 132 0.45 -1.50 12.39
C ASN A 132 0.49 -0.93 10.98
N PHE A 133 -0.68 -0.58 10.48
CA PHE A 133 -0.89 -0.04 9.14
C PHE A 133 -1.67 1.25 9.21
N PHE A 134 -1.27 2.21 8.38
CA PHE A 134 -2.09 3.34 8.01
C PHE A 134 -2.90 2.98 6.77
N TYR A 135 -4.16 3.35 6.75
CA TYR A 135 -5.07 3.14 5.62
C TYR A 135 -5.73 4.45 5.23
N ARG A 136 -5.77 4.73 3.93
CA ARG A 136 -6.52 5.83 3.33
C ARG A 136 -7.37 5.32 2.19
N GLN A 137 -8.62 5.80 2.11
CA GLN A 137 -9.55 5.51 1.02
C GLN A 137 -10.24 6.77 0.59
N VAL A 138 -10.39 6.93 -0.72
CA VAL A 138 -11.16 7.99 -1.35
C VAL A 138 -12.16 7.38 -2.32
N SER A 139 -13.43 7.70 -2.15
CA SER A 139 -14.49 7.28 -3.07
C SER A 139 -15.05 8.50 -3.80
N LYS A 140 -15.31 8.34 -5.09
CA LYS A 140 -15.82 9.39 -5.97
C LYS A 140 -17.00 8.88 -6.79
N SER A 141 -17.94 9.77 -7.09
CA SER A 141 -18.98 9.57 -8.09
C SER A 141 -18.88 10.72 -9.10
N ASN A 142 -18.72 10.41 -10.39
CA ASN A 142 -18.55 11.40 -11.45
C ASN A 142 -17.50 12.49 -11.12
N ARG A 143 -16.35 12.08 -10.57
CA ARG A 143 -15.24 12.92 -10.12
C ARG A 143 -15.47 13.70 -8.81
N GLN A 144 -16.67 13.71 -8.24
CA GLN A 144 -16.93 14.33 -6.94
C GLN A 144 -16.62 13.35 -5.82
N CYS A 145 -15.89 13.79 -4.80
CA CYS A 145 -15.63 12.96 -3.63
C CYS A 145 -16.93 12.73 -2.85
N THR A 146 -17.25 11.46 -2.62
CA THR A 146 -18.44 11.04 -1.86
C THR A 146 -18.09 10.47 -0.50
N ALA A 147 -16.87 9.98 -0.32
CA ALA A 147 -16.39 9.50 0.97
C ALA A 147 -14.86 9.59 1.06
N PHE A 148 -14.41 9.87 2.27
CA PHE A 148 -13.00 9.86 2.63
C PHE A 148 -12.82 9.15 3.98
N LEU A 149 -11.81 8.29 4.07
CA LEU A 149 -11.51 7.51 5.26
C LEU A 149 -10.01 7.47 5.47
N GLU A 150 -9.57 7.75 6.69
CA GLU A 150 -8.22 7.44 7.17
C GLU A 150 -8.29 6.68 8.48
N SER A 151 -7.47 5.64 8.65
CA SER A 151 -7.47 4.82 9.85
C SER A 151 -6.13 4.15 10.11
N PHE A 152 -5.94 3.77 11.36
CA PHE A 152 -4.87 2.88 11.78
C PHE A 152 -5.46 1.56 12.21
N PHE A 153 -4.79 0.49 11.87
CA PHE A 153 -5.17 -0.84 12.33
C PHE A 153 -3.95 -1.73 12.49
N SER A 154 -4.12 -2.75 13.31
CA SER A 154 -3.15 -3.82 13.50
C SER A 154 -3.55 -5.03 12.67
N ALA A 155 -2.61 -5.67 11.99
CA ALA A 155 -2.87 -6.85 11.18
C ALA A 155 -1.70 -7.85 11.25
N LYS A 156 -1.99 -9.12 11.01
CA LYS A 156 -0.94 -10.07 10.61
C LYS A 156 -0.50 -9.71 9.19
N SER A 157 0.81 -9.63 8.98
CA SER A 157 1.40 -9.00 7.80
C SER A 157 2.36 -9.90 7.00
N ALA A 158 2.59 -11.13 7.47
CA ALA A 158 3.48 -12.05 6.78
C ALA A 158 2.82 -12.58 5.50
N TYR A 159 3.32 -12.16 4.35
CA TYR A 159 2.88 -12.49 2.98
C TYR A 159 1.50 -11.96 2.59
N GLU A 160 0.55 -11.93 3.49
CA GLU A 160 -0.82 -11.49 3.27
C GLU A 160 -1.34 -10.80 4.52
N LEU A 161 -2.29 -9.89 4.35
CA LEU A 161 -2.95 -9.25 5.46
C LEU A 161 -4.08 -10.11 6.00
N SER A 162 -4.10 -10.31 7.31
CA SER A 162 -5.20 -11.02 7.98
C SER A 162 -5.34 -10.56 9.43
N ASP A 163 -6.44 -10.90 10.07
CA ASP A 163 -6.72 -10.59 11.48
C ASP A 163 -6.61 -9.08 11.78
N LEU A 164 -7.35 -8.31 11.00
CA LEU A 164 -7.34 -6.85 11.03
C LEU A 164 -8.14 -6.33 12.21
N GLN A 165 -7.53 -5.42 12.96
CA GLN A 165 -8.14 -4.84 14.14
C GLN A 165 -7.97 -3.32 14.10
N LEU A 166 -9.08 -2.59 14.05
CA LEU A 166 -9.11 -1.14 14.05
C LEU A 166 -8.54 -0.58 15.36
N VAL A 167 -7.68 0.40 15.24
CA VAL A 167 -7.11 1.13 16.39
C VAL A 167 -7.80 2.49 16.53
N THR A 168 -7.80 3.30 15.47
CA THR A 168 -8.48 4.60 15.41
C THR A 168 -8.67 5.02 13.96
N GLY A 169 -9.58 5.94 13.70
CA GLY A 169 -9.79 6.46 12.37
C GLY A 169 -10.69 7.69 12.32
N ARG A 170 -10.67 8.36 11.18
CA ARG A 170 -11.60 9.42 10.81
C ARG A 170 -12.26 9.11 9.48
N TYR A 171 -13.47 9.55 9.31
CA TYR A 171 -14.21 9.34 8.08
C TYR A 171 -15.19 10.47 7.83
N VAL A 172 -15.55 10.61 6.57
CA VAL A 172 -16.67 11.43 6.12
C VAL A 172 -17.36 10.71 4.95
N SER A 173 -18.67 10.84 4.91
CA SER A 173 -19.49 10.34 3.81
C SER A 173 -20.59 11.33 3.52
N VAL A 174 -20.74 11.71 2.24
CA VAL A 174 -21.78 12.63 1.78
C VAL A 174 -23.03 11.81 1.45
N ALA A 175 -24.08 11.97 2.24
CA ALA A 175 -25.29 11.15 2.22
C ALA A 175 -26.18 11.28 0.96
N SER A 176 -25.82 12.10 -0.02
CA SER A 176 -26.67 12.43 -1.17
C SER A 176 -26.81 11.31 -2.22
N HIS A 177 -25.98 10.29 -2.17
CA HIS A 177 -26.04 9.18 -3.12
C HIS A 177 -26.50 7.89 -2.43
N ARG A 178 -27.81 7.69 -2.46
CA ARG A 178 -28.49 6.53 -1.84
C ARG A 178 -28.17 5.17 -2.45
N THR A 179 -27.38 5.11 -3.51
CA THR A 179 -27.28 3.91 -4.31
C THR A 179 -26.21 2.94 -3.85
N MET A 180 -25.16 3.42 -3.21
CA MET A 180 -24.17 2.52 -2.61
C MET A 180 -23.55 3.24 -1.42
N ASN A 181 -23.86 2.76 -0.24
CA ASN A 181 -23.09 3.13 0.92
C ASN A 181 -21.60 3.01 0.53
N PRO A 182 -20.76 3.97 0.93
CA PRO A 182 -19.32 3.78 0.80
C PRO A 182 -18.97 2.54 1.60
N THR A 183 -19.08 1.41 0.93
CA THR A 183 -18.63 0.16 1.47
C THR A 183 -17.16 0.37 1.76
N ASN A 184 -16.75 -0.04 2.91
CA ASN A 184 -15.36 -0.15 3.20
C ASN A 184 -14.79 -1.23 2.25
N TYR A 185 -14.23 -0.81 1.13
CA TYR A 185 -13.56 -1.70 0.16
C TYR A 185 -12.26 -2.29 0.72
N PHE A 186 -12.17 -2.37 2.00
CA PHE A 186 -11.06 -2.92 2.71
C PHE A 186 -10.76 -4.36 2.29
N THR A 187 -11.78 -5.13 1.90
CA THR A 187 -11.64 -6.46 1.32
C THR A 187 -10.73 -6.44 0.08
N PHE A 188 -10.76 -5.36 -0.69
CA PHE A 188 -9.86 -5.19 -1.85
C PHE A 188 -8.40 -4.97 -1.47
N ALA A 189 -8.11 -4.59 -0.24
CA ALA A 189 -6.75 -4.52 0.27
C ALA A 189 -6.23 -5.88 0.78
N GLN A 190 -7.10 -6.84 1.04
CA GLN A 190 -6.75 -8.21 1.39
C GLN A 190 -6.60 -9.06 0.13
N ILE A 191 -5.51 -8.85 -0.60
CA ILE A 191 -5.28 -9.48 -1.90
C ILE A 191 -4.63 -10.84 -1.69
N PRO A 192 -5.35 -11.95 -1.98
CA PRO A 192 -4.83 -13.27 -1.78
C PRO A 192 -3.77 -13.62 -2.83
N LEU A 193 -2.63 -14.09 -2.37
CA LEU A 193 -1.53 -14.54 -3.19
C LEU A 193 -1.34 -16.06 -3.11
N TYR A 194 -1.62 -16.66 -1.97
CA TYR A 194 -1.42 -18.05 -1.66
C TYR A 194 -2.73 -18.81 -1.48
N SER A 195 -2.70 -20.10 -1.71
CA SER A 195 -3.87 -21.00 -1.80
C SER A 195 -4.61 -21.31 -0.49
N LYS A 196 -4.43 -20.56 0.56
CA LYS A 196 -5.41 -20.63 1.64
C LYS A 196 -6.57 -19.71 1.26
N PRO A 197 -7.78 -20.25 1.10
CA PRO A 197 -8.93 -19.40 0.86
C PRO A 197 -9.02 -18.43 2.03
N VAL A 198 -8.71 -17.18 1.81
CA VAL A 198 -9.42 -16.15 2.54
C VAL A 198 -10.86 -16.45 2.14
N ARG A 199 -11.70 -16.85 3.09
CA ARG A 199 -13.13 -16.88 2.86
C ARG A 199 -13.55 -15.43 2.62
N LEU A 200 -13.32 -14.98 1.41
CA LEU A 200 -14.13 -13.93 0.85
C LEU A 200 -15.54 -14.50 0.90
N LEU A 201 -16.51 -13.72 1.28
CA LEU A 201 -17.92 -14.10 1.36
C LEU A 201 -18.45 -14.76 0.06
N VAL A 202 -17.61 -14.92 -0.96
CA VAL A 202 -17.99 -15.11 -2.32
C VAL A 202 -17.19 -16.17 -3.09
N GLY A 203 -16.98 -17.32 -2.52
CA GLY A 203 -16.41 -18.46 -3.23
C GLY A 203 -14.87 -18.47 -3.26
N GLU A 204 -14.30 -19.49 -3.90
CA GLU A 204 -12.85 -19.65 -3.98
C GLU A 204 -12.29 -18.70 -5.05
N GLN A 205 -11.53 -17.70 -4.63
CA GLN A 205 -10.70 -16.93 -5.55
C GLN A 205 -9.51 -17.79 -5.97
N LEU A 206 -9.29 -17.91 -7.27
CA LEU A 206 -8.12 -18.57 -7.79
C LEU A 206 -6.89 -17.69 -7.62
N VAL A 207 -5.98 -18.12 -6.77
CA VAL A 207 -4.73 -17.42 -6.48
C VAL A 207 -3.60 -17.94 -7.35
N PRO A 208 -2.64 -17.09 -7.75
CA PRO A 208 -1.52 -17.49 -8.59
C PRO A 208 -0.59 -18.51 -7.95
N LEU A 209 -0.24 -18.32 -6.68
CA LEU A 209 0.71 -19.18 -5.98
C LEU A 209 0.03 -20.42 -5.39
N ARG A 210 -0.20 -21.40 -6.26
CA ARG A 210 -0.74 -22.72 -5.93
C ARG A 210 0.00 -23.80 -6.72
N LYS A 211 0.02 -25.02 -6.19
CA LYS A 211 0.76 -26.13 -6.82
C LYS A 211 0.21 -26.53 -8.19
N ASP A 212 -1.09 -26.43 -8.37
CA ASP A 212 -1.82 -26.77 -9.59
C ASP A 212 -2.19 -25.54 -10.42
N TYR A 213 -1.38 -24.47 -10.36
CA TYR A 213 -1.63 -23.19 -11.01
C TYR A 213 -1.85 -23.35 -12.52
N ASN A 214 -1.14 -24.27 -13.16
CA ASN A 214 -1.18 -24.54 -14.61
C ASN A 214 -2.54 -25.07 -15.10
N ARG A 215 -3.41 -25.51 -14.20
CA ARG A 215 -4.79 -25.84 -14.54
C ARG A 215 -5.69 -24.62 -14.72
N PHE A 216 -5.24 -23.45 -14.25
CA PHE A 216 -6.05 -22.25 -14.16
C PHE A 216 -5.43 -21.06 -14.85
N PHE A 217 -4.11 -21.08 -15.03
CA PHE A 217 -3.36 -19.97 -15.59
C PHE A 217 -2.42 -20.45 -16.72
N GLU A 218 -2.40 -19.68 -17.79
CA GLU A 218 -1.25 -19.61 -18.67
C GLU A 218 -0.19 -18.75 -17.99
N THR A 219 1.07 -19.16 -18.09
CA THR A 219 2.17 -18.48 -17.40
C THR A 219 3.35 -18.28 -18.31
N ASP A 220 4.04 -17.16 -18.12
CA ASP A 220 5.30 -16.84 -18.73
C ASP A 220 6.27 -16.30 -17.66
N VAL A 221 7.57 -16.29 -17.97
CA VAL A 221 8.61 -15.77 -17.08
C VAL A 221 9.64 -14.98 -17.87
N GLU A 222 9.91 -13.80 -17.37
CA GLU A 222 10.99 -12.95 -17.86
C GLU A 222 11.99 -12.66 -16.72
N VAL A 223 13.21 -12.28 -17.07
CA VAL A 223 14.24 -11.90 -16.09
C VAL A 223 14.62 -10.45 -16.33
N ILE A 224 14.50 -9.65 -15.28
CA ILE A 224 14.93 -8.26 -15.25
C ILE A 224 16.03 -8.06 -14.18
N SER A 225 16.70 -6.91 -14.21
CA SER A 225 17.66 -6.50 -13.18
C SER A 225 17.25 -5.15 -12.58
N ASP A 226 17.49 -4.97 -11.28
CA ASP A 226 17.43 -3.65 -10.62
C ASP A 226 18.84 -3.11 -10.28
N GLY A 227 19.88 -3.66 -10.92
CA GLY A 227 21.27 -3.31 -10.73
C GLY A 227 21.93 -4.00 -9.52
N GLU A 228 21.18 -4.37 -8.51
CA GLU A 228 21.67 -5.08 -7.33
C GLU A 228 21.39 -6.59 -7.41
N ARG A 229 20.25 -6.95 -8.04
CA ARG A 229 19.76 -8.32 -8.09
C ARG A 229 19.05 -8.63 -9.40
N ARG A 230 18.98 -9.92 -9.73
CA ARG A 230 18.12 -10.44 -10.78
C ARG A 230 16.74 -10.76 -10.20
N ILE A 231 15.71 -10.50 -10.99
CA ILE A 231 14.31 -10.64 -10.58
C ILE A 231 13.60 -11.46 -11.65
N TYR A 232 12.96 -12.55 -11.27
CA TYR A 232 11.97 -13.24 -12.11
C TYR A 232 10.66 -12.47 -12.07
N VAL A 233 10.11 -12.16 -13.24
CA VAL A 233 8.76 -11.63 -13.41
C VAL A 233 7.90 -12.74 -13.96
N LEU A 234 7.05 -13.31 -13.13
CA LEU A 234 6.10 -14.36 -13.49
C LEU A 234 4.79 -13.73 -13.89
N TYR A 235 4.31 -14.06 -15.08
CA TYR A 235 3.01 -13.64 -15.60
C TYR A 235 1.99 -14.76 -15.36
N PHE A 236 0.78 -14.37 -14.94
CA PHE A 236 -0.34 -15.27 -14.75
C PHE A 236 -1.55 -14.71 -15.50
N ILE A 237 -2.02 -15.45 -16.49
CA ILE A 237 -3.19 -15.11 -17.30
C ILE A 237 -4.24 -16.19 -17.08
N PRO A 238 -5.44 -15.88 -16.57
CA PRO A 238 -6.48 -16.87 -16.35
C PRO A 238 -6.88 -17.57 -17.65
N LEU A 239 -6.86 -18.90 -17.69
CA LEU A 239 -7.30 -19.71 -18.84
C LEU A 239 -8.80 -19.56 -19.11
N ASN A 240 -9.58 -19.23 -18.10
CA ASN A 240 -11.00 -18.99 -18.23
C ASN A 240 -11.35 -17.63 -17.60
N PRO A 241 -11.79 -16.63 -18.39
CA PRO A 241 -12.15 -15.31 -17.90
C PRO A 241 -13.36 -15.31 -16.93
N ASN A 242 -14.11 -16.42 -16.89
CA ASN A 242 -15.20 -16.58 -15.94
C ASN A 242 -14.76 -17.04 -14.55
N PHE A 243 -13.50 -17.39 -14.36
CA PHE A 243 -12.98 -17.67 -13.04
C PHE A 243 -12.76 -16.37 -12.26
N TRP A 244 -12.98 -16.46 -10.96
CA TRP A 244 -12.59 -15.41 -10.02
C TRP A 244 -11.08 -15.38 -9.92
N SER A 245 -10.49 -14.59 -10.75
CA SER A 245 -9.04 -14.48 -10.81
C SER A 245 -8.63 -13.14 -11.39
N VAL A 246 -7.34 -12.90 -11.31
CA VAL A 246 -6.71 -11.68 -11.78
C VAL A 246 -5.62 -12.04 -12.79
N THR A 247 -5.49 -11.24 -13.83
CA THR A 247 -4.26 -11.21 -14.61
C THR A 247 -3.20 -10.53 -13.77
N ALA A 248 -2.08 -11.21 -13.53
CA ALA A 248 -1.13 -10.75 -12.53
C ALA A 248 0.32 -10.89 -12.96
N ARG A 249 1.17 -10.08 -12.32
CA ARG A 249 2.63 -10.19 -12.37
C ARG A 249 3.16 -10.34 -10.95
N LEU A 250 4.04 -11.33 -10.77
CA LEU A 250 4.73 -11.59 -9.52
C LEU A 250 6.22 -11.39 -9.72
N PHE A 251 6.80 -10.50 -8.94
CA PHE A 251 8.23 -10.19 -8.95
C PHE A 251 8.91 -10.97 -7.82
N VAL A 252 9.89 -11.79 -8.19
CA VAL A 252 10.56 -12.72 -7.27
C VAL A 252 12.06 -12.54 -7.39
N ASP A 253 12.75 -12.37 -6.28
CA ASP A 253 14.21 -12.35 -6.24
C ASP A 253 14.78 -13.68 -6.76
N ALA A 254 15.64 -13.62 -7.77
CA ALA A 254 16.14 -14.83 -8.45
C ALA A 254 17.09 -15.68 -7.61
N LYS A 255 17.68 -15.12 -6.55
CA LYS A 255 18.61 -15.81 -5.66
C LYS A 255 17.90 -16.38 -4.43
N THR A 256 16.99 -15.61 -3.85
CA THR A 256 16.36 -15.95 -2.57
C THR A 256 14.97 -16.52 -2.72
N PHE A 257 14.33 -16.37 -3.88
CA PHE A 257 12.92 -16.70 -4.15
C PHE A 257 11.94 -15.95 -3.24
N GLU A 258 12.32 -14.77 -2.78
CA GLU A 258 11.46 -13.86 -2.03
C GLU A 258 10.53 -13.11 -2.96
N VAL A 259 9.27 -13.00 -2.59
CA VAL A 259 8.31 -12.15 -3.30
C VAL A 259 8.61 -10.70 -2.95
N LEU A 260 8.80 -9.88 -3.99
CA LEU A 260 9.13 -8.47 -3.90
C LEU A 260 7.92 -7.58 -4.16
N ARG A 261 7.09 -7.98 -5.14
CA ARG A 261 5.90 -7.25 -5.56
C ARG A 261 4.90 -8.21 -6.20
N TYR A 262 3.64 -7.96 -5.98
CA TYR A 262 2.53 -8.62 -6.65
C TYR A 262 1.57 -7.56 -7.16
N GLN A 263 1.25 -7.59 -8.44
CA GLN A 263 0.34 -6.61 -9.03
C GLN A 263 -0.53 -7.26 -10.08
N GLY A 264 -1.72 -6.73 -10.25
CA GLY A 264 -2.64 -7.27 -11.23
C GLY A 264 -3.88 -6.44 -11.42
N TYR A 265 -4.75 -6.96 -12.28
CA TYR A 265 -6.06 -6.39 -12.56
C TYR A 265 -7.05 -7.51 -12.87
N GLY A 266 -8.31 -7.22 -12.66
CA GLY A 266 -9.39 -8.14 -12.95
C GLY A 266 -10.70 -7.40 -13.19
N ASN A 267 -11.64 -8.15 -13.76
CA ASN A 267 -13.03 -7.73 -13.89
C ASN A 267 -13.81 -8.44 -12.78
N ASN A 268 -14.43 -7.68 -11.90
CA ASN A 268 -15.11 -8.18 -10.71
C ASN A 268 -16.63 -8.27 -10.84
N ASP A 269 -17.17 -8.44 -12.04
CA ASP A 269 -18.62 -8.61 -12.27
C ASP A 269 -19.27 -9.52 -11.26
N ARG A 270 -18.65 -10.67 -11.04
CA ARG A 270 -19.24 -11.71 -10.19
C ARG A 270 -19.03 -11.48 -8.70
N VAL A 271 -17.95 -10.79 -8.31
CA VAL A 271 -17.72 -10.45 -6.91
C VAL A 271 -18.83 -9.54 -6.42
N TRP A 272 -19.11 -8.55 -7.21
CA TRP A 272 -20.11 -7.55 -6.90
C TRP A 272 -21.54 -8.13 -6.81
N HIS A 273 -21.90 -8.96 -7.78
CA HIS A 273 -23.22 -9.59 -7.81
C HIS A 273 -23.47 -10.55 -6.65
N ARG A 274 -22.44 -11.20 -6.12
CA ARG A 274 -22.60 -12.18 -5.05
C ARG A 274 -22.51 -11.60 -3.65
N GLU A 275 -21.66 -10.60 -3.41
CA GLU A 275 -21.57 -9.95 -2.09
C GLU A 275 -22.86 -9.24 -1.68
N HIS A 276 -23.66 -8.84 -2.67
CA HIS A 276 -24.91 -8.13 -2.46
C HIS A 276 -26.14 -9.01 -2.65
N SER A 277 -26.01 -10.23 -3.11
CA SER A 277 -27.08 -11.21 -3.27
C SER A 277 -27.29 -12.10 -2.03
N GLY A 278 -26.81 -11.67 -0.88
CA GLY A 278 -27.24 -12.25 0.39
C GLY A 278 -28.75 -12.16 0.50
N GLU A 279 -29.44 -13.23 0.11
CA GLU A 279 -30.88 -13.43 0.13
C GLU A 279 -31.66 -12.46 -0.78
N GLU A 280 -32.11 -13.00 -1.91
CA GLU A 280 -33.04 -12.42 -2.86
C GLU A 280 -32.50 -11.40 -3.86
N GLU A 281 -32.60 -11.80 -5.08
CA GLU A 281 -32.30 -11.18 -6.36
C GLU A 281 -32.72 -9.70 -6.64
N PRO A 282 -32.61 -8.69 -5.79
CA PRO A 282 -32.88 -7.33 -6.23
C PRO A 282 -31.79 -6.78 -7.15
N PHE A 283 -30.58 -7.34 -7.09
CA PHE A 283 -29.42 -6.82 -7.85
C PHE A 283 -29.18 -7.52 -9.19
N ALA A 284 -29.65 -8.74 -9.37
CA ALA A 284 -29.55 -9.47 -10.64
C ALA A 284 -30.30 -8.82 -11.81
N LYS A 285 -31.14 -7.83 -11.54
CA LYS A 285 -31.92 -7.06 -12.53
C LYS A 285 -31.44 -5.61 -12.73
N ARG A 286 -30.37 -5.19 -12.08
CA ARG A 286 -29.82 -3.84 -12.30
C ARG A 286 -28.71 -3.93 -13.34
N ASP A 287 -28.74 -3.05 -14.32
CA ASP A 287 -27.69 -2.86 -15.32
C ASP A 287 -26.43 -2.28 -14.66
N ILE A 288 -25.77 -3.08 -13.82
CA ILE A 288 -24.47 -2.74 -13.23
C ILE A 288 -23.41 -3.22 -14.21
N GLU A 289 -22.67 -2.29 -14.78
CA GLU A 289 -21.55 -2.64 -15.62
C GLU A 289 -20.43 -3.29 -14.79
N PRO A 290 -19.61 -4.14 -15.46
CA PRO A 290 -18.51 -4.85 -14.81
C PRO A 290 -17.59 -3.93 -14.01
N ALA A 291 -17.32 -4.28 -12.77
CA ALA A 291 -16.36 -3.56 -11.97
C ALA A 291 -14.93 -3.89 -12.39
N ASN A 292 -14.14 -2.89 -12.74
CA ASN A 292 -12.72 -3.04 -12.97
C ASN A 292 -11.97 -2.86 -11.65
N TYR A 293 -10.98 -3.70 -11.45
CA TYR A 293 -10.17 -3.75 -10.26
C TYR A 293 -8.69 -3.86 -10.61
N SER A 294 -7.87 -3.03 -10.02
CA SER A 294 -6.43 -3.15 -10.14
C SER A 294 -5.76 -2.99 -8.78
N PHE A 295 -4.61 -3.62 -8.61
CA PHE A 295 -3.89 -3.58 -7.35
C PHE A 295 -2.38 -3.70 -7.51
N VAL A 296 -1.68 -3.22 -6.49
CA VAL A 296 -0.26 -3.41 -6.28
C VAL A 296 -0.01 -3.73 -4.81
N VAL A 297 0.71 -4.82 -4.53
CA VAL A 297 1.22 -5.18 -3.21
C VAL A 297 2.73 -5.14 -3.26
N ASN A 298 3.35 -4.32 -2.42
CA ASN A 298 4.80 -4.31 -2.24
C ASN A 298 5.16 -5.02 -0.93
N TYR A 299 6.29 -5.70 -0.96
CA TYR A 299 6.81 -6.43 0.19
C TYR A 299 8.14 -5.84 0.65
N GLN A 300 8.33 -5.82 1.96
CA GLN A 300 9.61 -5.54 2.59
C GLN A 300 10.16 -6.79 3.27
N HIS A 301 11.49 -6.92 3.29
CA HIS A 301 12.17 -8.04 3.92
C HIS A 301 12.86 -7.58 5.20
N VAL A 302 12.06 -7.29 6.18
CA VAL A 302 12.51 -6.95 7.53
C VAL A 302 12.41 -8.20 8.38
N ASN A 303 13.47 -8.52 9.11
CA ASN A 303 13.51 -9.71 9.97
C ASN A 303 13.46 -11.08 9.25
N GLY A 304 13.82 -11.13 7.97
CA GLY A 304 14.06 -12.39 7.24
C GLY A 304 12.82 -13.08 6.69
N PHE A 305 11.73 -12.34 6.47
CA PHE A 305 10.54 -12.83 5.78
C PHE A 305 9.87 -11.71 4.98
N ALA A 306 9.04 -12.08 4.00
CA ALA A 306 8.26 -11.14 3.22
C ALA A 306 7.08 -10.61 4.06
N GLU A 307 7.15 -9.35 4.41
CA GLU A 307 6.10 -8.63 5.12
C GLU A 307 5.44 -7.64 4.15
N VAL A 308 4.12 -7.54 4.16
CA VAL A 308 3.40 -6.53 3.37
C VAL A 308 3.87 -5.15 3.81
N GLN A 309 4.45 -4.40 2.87
CA GLN A 309 4.88 -3.01 3.07
C GLN A 309 3.75 -2.06 2.72
N SER A 310 3.18 -2.22 1.54
CA SER A 310 2.04 -1.42 1.09
C SER A 310 1.12 -2.21 0.19
N VAL A 311 -0.15 -1.82 0.20
CA VAL A 311 -1.16 -2.27 -0.75
C VAL A 311 -1.81 -1.04 -1.35
N HIS A 312 -2.04 -1.08 -2.64
CA HIS A 312 -2.80 -0.06 -3.37
C HIS A 312 -3.82 -0.76 -4.23
N PHE A 313 -5.01 -0.19 -4.30
CA PHE A 313 -6.06 -0.69 -5.18
C PHE A 313 -6.87 0.46 -5.78
N LEU A 314 -7.42 0.18 -6.94
CA LEU A 314 -8.40 1.00 -7.63
C LEU A 314 -9.56 0.11 -8.04
N VAL A 315 -10.77 0.52 -7.69
CA VAL A 315 -12.02 -0.09 -8.15
C VAL A 315 -12.82 0.93 -8.92
N THR A 316 -13.25 0.60 -10.12
CA THR A 316 -14.12 1.43 -10.93
C THR A 316 -15.31 0.62 -11.43
N TYR A 317 -16.48 1.19 -11.42
CA TYR A 317 -17.69 0.60 -12.01
C TYR A 317 -18.64 1.71 -12.47
N GLU A 318 -19.59 1.35 -13.33
CA GLU A 318 -20.65 2.23 -13.79
C GLU A 318 -22.00 1.69 -13.31
N HIS A 319 -22.89 2.58 -12.92
CA HIS A 319 -24.22 2.26 -12.48
C HIS A 319 -25.16 3.45 -12.67
N ASP A 320 -26.32 3.22 -13.31
CA ASP A 320 -27.30 4.25 -13.60
C ASP A 320 -26.70 5.50 -14.30
N GLY A 321 -25.77 5.29 -15.24
CA GLY A 321 -25.06 6.35 -15.96
C GLY A 321 -24.05 7.16 -15.14
N ASN A 322 -23.77 6.73 -13.91
CA ASN A 322 -22.76 7.34 -13.06
C ASN A 322 -21.53 6.45 -12.98
N ARG A 323 -20.36 7.06 -13.11
CA ARG A 323 -19.07 6.39 -12.87
C ARG A 323 -18.66 6.53 -11.41
N TYR A 324 -18.39 5.38 -10.81
CA TYR A 324 -17.87 5.28 -9.44
C TYR A 324 -16.41 4.85 -9.46
N GLU A 325 -15.64 5.45 -8.57
CA GLU A 325 -14.21 5.17 -8.43
C GLU A 325 -13.87 5.15 -6.94
N THR A 326 -13.17 4.12 -6.50
CA THR A 326 -12.62 4.06 -5.15
C THR A 326 -11.15 3.68 -5.23
N THR A 327 -10.31 4.54 -4.69
CA THR A 327 -8.90 4.28 -4.47
C THR A 327 -8.65 4.00 -3.00
N GLY A 328 -7.80 3.04 -2.71
CA GLY A 328 -7.37 2.77 -1.35
C GLY A 328 -5.90 2.43 -1.30
N MET A 329 -5.27 2.83 -0.19
CA MET A 329 -3.90 2.48 0.08
C MET A 329 -3.72 2.05 1.53
N MET A 330 -2.77 1.15 1.75
CA MET A 330 -2.31 0.73 3.06
C MET A 330 -0.80 0.82 3.11
N PHE A 331 -0.28 1.28 4.22
CA PHE A 331 1.15 1.39 4.44
C PHE A 331 1.54 0.89 5.83
N ASN A 332 2.54 0.01 5.88
CA ASN A 332 3.06 -0.55 7.12
C ASN A 332 3.87 0.52 7.87
N VAL A 333 3.35 0.94 9.01
CA VAL A 333 3.99 1.94 9.87
C VAL A 333 4.72 1.29 11.06
N ALA A 334 4.79 -0.03 11.10
CA ALA A 334 5.37 -0.82 12.19
C ALA A 334 4.79 -0.41 13.56
N ASP A 335 5.63 -0.12 14.53
CA ASP A 335 5.19 0.29 15.88
C ASP A 335 5.07 1.81 16.05
N ARG A 336 5.19 2.55 14.95
CA ARG A 336 5.09 4.02 14.96
C ARG A 336 3.64 4.47 15.04
N PHE A 337 3.43 5.67 15.56
CA PHE A 337 2.23 6.50 15.56
C PHE A 337 1.09 6.10 16.50
N VAL A 338 0.72 4.84 16.67
CA VAL A 338 -0.46 4.52 17.47
C VAL A 338 -0.17 3.41 18.47
N LYS A 339 -0.35 3.71 19.74
CA LYS A 339 -0.40 2.74 20.83
C LYS A 339 -1.83 2.70 21.35
N GLY A 340 -2.54 1.62 21.15
CA GLY A 340 -3.90 1.49 21.65
C GLY A 340 -4.35 0.03 21.71
N LYS A 341 -5.34 -0.24 22.56
CA LYS A 341 -6.03 -1.51 22.55
C LYS A 341 -7.06 -1.46 21.41
N THR A 342 -6.97 -2.41 20.53
CA THR A 342 -7.96 -2.62 19.46
C THR A 342 -9.27 -3.09 20.09
N THR A 343 -10.34 -2.38 19.78
CA THR A 343 -11.67 -2.68 20.33
C THR A 343 -12.64 -3.24 19.28
N MET A 344 -12.31 -3.16 18.01
CA MET A 344 -13.19 -3.56 16.92
C MET A 344 -12.41 -4.34 15.85
N THR A 345 -13.02 -5.40 15.33
CA THR A 345 -12.55 -6.01 14.10
C THR A 345 -12.89 -5.09 12.94
N PHE A 346 -11.90 -4.81 12.12
CA PHE A 346 -12.11 -4.03 10.91
C PHE A 346 -12.84 -4.92 9.90
N SER A 347 -14.06 -4.56 9.54
CA SER A 347 -14.93 -5.32 8.64
C SER A 347 -15.53 -4.42 7.56
N ASP A 348 -15.96 -5.02 6.46
CA ASP A 348 -16.64 -4.30 5.37
C ASP A 348 -17.92 -3.60 5.82
N ASN A 349 -18.51 -4.10 6.89
CA ASN A 349 -19.72 -3.51 7.49
C ASN A 349 -19.42 -2.36 8.46
N LEU A 350 -18.15 -2.04 8.73
CA LEU A 350 -17.79 -1.00 9.71
C LEU A 350 -18.47 0.34 9.39
N MET A 351 -18.42 0.76 8.13
CA MET A 351 -19.06 2.02 7.69
C MET A 351 -20.58 1.97 7.80
N ASN A 352 -21.18 0.81 7.57
CA ASN A 352 -22.62 0.61 7.77
C ASN A 352 -22.99 0.65 9.24
N GLU A 353 -22.18 0.11 10.12
CA GLU A 353 -22.39 0.16 11.57
C GLU A 353 -22.24 1.57 12.11
N ILE A 354 -21.26 2.32 11.61
CA ILE A 354 -21.03 3.71 11.96
C ILE A 354 -22.19 4.58 11.47
N SER A 355 -22.65 4.41 10.24
CA SER A 355 -23.76 5.18 9.66
C SER A 355 -25.12 4.90 10.33
N LYS A 356 -25.31 3.71 10.90
CA LYS A 356 -26.52 3.31 11.64
C LYS A 356 -26.60 3.88 13.07
N GLY A 357 -25.72 4.80 13.43
CA GLY A 357 -25.85 5.55 14.68
C GLY A 357 -25.35 4.83 15.94
N LYS A 358 -24.58 3.76 15.82
CA LYS A 358 -23.69 3.33 16.91
C LYS A 358 -22.53 4.33 17.04
N LYS A 359 -22.91 5.60 17.17
CA LYS A 359 -21.98 6.68 17.51
C LYS A 359 -21.40 6.36 18.87
N ASN A 360 -20.12 5.98 18.91
CA ASN A 360 -19.32 6.21 20.11
C ASN A 360 -19.18 7.73 20.24
N ASN A 361 -20.20 8.37 20.81
CA ASN A 361 -20.28 9.81 21.01
C ASN A 361 -19.19 10.33 21.97
N ASP A 362 -18.36 9.46 22.53
CA ASP A 362 -17.37 9.80 23.55
C ASP A 362 -15.97 10.10 22.98
N LYS A 363 -15.74 9.96 21.67
CA LYS A 363 -14.47 10.27 21.06
C LYS A 363 -14.54 11.63 20.37
N HIS A 364 -13.88 12.62 20.95
CA HIS A 364 -13.67 13.90 20.30
C HIS A 364 -12.75 13.75 19.10
N TYR A 365 -13.11 14.36 17.97
CA TYR A 365 -12.26 14.50 16.81
C TYR A 365 -11.05 15.35 17.17
N ASP A 366 -9.85 14.76 17.14
CA ASP A 366 -8.58 15.49 17.37
C ASP A 366 -8.00 15.95 16.04
N ARG A 367 -8.43 17.14 15.61
CA ARG A 367 -7.97 17.78 14.39
C ARG A 367 -6.44 17.94 14.37
N LYS A 368 -5.83 18.34 15.48
CA LYS A 368 -4.37 18.55 15.56
C LYS A 368 -3.59 17.26 15.40
N PHE A 369 -4.12 16.14 15.87
CA PHE A 369 -3.54 14.83 15.64
C PHE A 369 -3.49 14.52 14.15
N TRP A 370 -4.62 14.66 13.44
CA TRP A 370 -4.71 14.34 12.01
C TRP A 370 -3.96 15.32 11.11
N GLU A 371 -3.87 16.60 11.46
CA GLU A 371 -3.08 17.60 10.73
C GLU A 371 -1.57 17.35 10.80
N ARG A 372 -1.07 16.76 11.89
CA ARG A 372 0.35 16.44 12.08
C ARG A 372 0.77 15.12 11.47
N LEU A 373 -0.19 14.31 11.02
CA LEU A 373 0.05 12.98 10.51
C LEU A 373 0.23 12.99 8.99
N GLU A 374 1.42 13.30 8.55
CA GLU A 374 1.82 13.07 7.16
C GLU A 374 2.60 11.75 7.03
N ILE A 375 1.87 10.65 6.97
CA ILE A 375 2.45 9.31 6.84
C ILE A 375 2.78 8.99 5.39
N VAL A 376 1.84 9.30 4.50
CA VAL A 376 2.01 9.29 3.05
C VAL A 376 1.44 10.59 2.53
N LYS A 377 2.21 11.32 1.76
CA LYS A 377 1.80 12.60 1.17
C LYS A 377 0.47 12.45 0.46
N ARG A 378 -0.46 13.37 0.75
CA ARG A 378 -1.74 13.41 0.02
C ARG A 378 -1.51 13.94 -1.39
N THR A 379 -2.34 13.48 -2.31
CA THR A 379 -2.44 14.12 -3.63
C THR A 379 -3.16 15.45 -3.50
N PRO A 380 -2.97 16.41 -4.44
CA PRO A 380 -3.68 17.69 -4.40
C PRO A 380 -5.21 17.54 -4.28
N VAL A 381 -5.78 16.54 -4.94
CA VAL A 381 -7.22 16.24 -4.85
C VAL A 381 -7.62 15.74 -3.45
N GLU A 382 -6.78 14.95 -2.81
CA GLU A 382 -7.02 14.49 -1.43
C GLU A 382 -6.91 15.66 -0.43
N ASP A 383 -5.99 16.59 -0.64
CA ASP A 383 -5.86 17.79 0.20
C ASP A 383 -7.09 18.69 0.08
N GLU A 384 -7.56 18.98 -1.15
CA GLU A 384 -8.80 19.74 -1.37
C GLU A 384 -10.00 19.11 -0.67
N VAL A 385 -10.09 17.77 -0.71
CA VAL A 385 -11.16 17.01 -0.05
C VAL A 385 -11.06 17.14 1.48
N VAL A 386 -9.86 16.99 2.02
CA VAL A 386 -9.64 17.11 3.48
C VAL A 386 -9.95 18.53 3.95
N GLU A 387 -9.45 19.55 3.24
CA GLU A 387 -9.73 20.96 3.57
C GLU A 387 -11.22 21.29 3.56
N LEU A 388 -11.95 20.81 2.55
CA LEU A 388 -13.39 20.98 2.43
C LEU A 388 -14.12 20.39 3.66
N PHE A 389 -13.81 19.15 4.00
CA PHE A 389 -14.48 18.45 5.09
C PHE A 389 -14.08 18.97 6.47
N GLU A 390 -12.85 19.42 6.64
CA GLU A 390 -12.39 20.09 7.88
C GLU A 390 -13.08 21.44 8.08
N ARG A 391 -13.18 22.24 7.01
CA ARG A 391 -13.85 23.55 7.06
C ARG A 391 -15.31 23.42 7.51
N ASP A 392 -15.98 22.39 7.00
CA ASP A 392 -17.40 22.18 7.25
C ASP A 392 -17.66 21.28 8.49
N ASN A 393 -16.61 20.90 9.25
CA ASN A 393 -16.66 20.05 10.44
C ASN A 393 -17.39 18.71 10.23
N LEU A 394 -17.16 18.07 9.09
CA LEU A 394 -17.88 16.86 8.68
C LEU A 394 -17.21 15.56 9.11
N PHE A 395 -15.96 15.59 9.59
CA PHE A 395 -15.28 14.37 10.02
C PHE A 395 -15.88 13.75 11.27
N GLY A 396 -16.21 12.47 11.17
CA GLY A 396 -16.49 11.59 12.29
C GLY A 396 -15.26 10.78 12.71
N VAL A 397 -15.28 10.22 13.91
CA VAL A 397 -14.24 9.33 14.45
C VAL A 397 -14.83 7.99 14.87
N PHE A 398 -14.02 6.95 14.90
CA PHE A 398 -14.36 5.63 15.43
C PHE A 398 -13.36 5.09 16.43
#